data_f86896cf85fefab51cc6ece447f69d26
#
_entry.id   f86896cf85fefab51cc6ece447f69d26
#
_cell.length_a   1.000
_cell.length_b   1.000
_cell.length_c   1.000
_cell.angle_alpha   90.00
_cell.angle_beta   90.00
_cell.angle_gamma   90.00
#
_symmetry.space_group_name_H-M   'P 1'
#
loop_
_entity.id
_entity.type
_entity.pdbx_description
1 polymer ?
#
loop_
_entity_poly.entity_id
_entity_poly.type
_entity_poly.pdbx_seq_one_letter_code
_entity_poly.pdbx_strand_id
1 'polypeptide(L)'
;MANDYTALGSAIYSLLSGAATVSIYNQRAPQGGTPPYGIFNRQSAIDERTFNTAGISSDYVLKAVSNRVWPGEAKEVYQGLHSIMQDGALSVSGFVLLRNQRGSTFEYQDADGFWHVGGLYRIEIEES
;
A
#
# COMPACT_ATOMS: atom_id res chain seq x y z
N MET A 1 6.69 -17.05 16.42
CA MET A 1 7.07 -15.80 15.75
C MET A 1 5.92 -15.34 14.87
N ALA A 2 5.56 -14.07 14.98
CA ALA A 2 4.50 -13.52 14.14
C ALA A 2 4.93 -13.47 12.67
N ASN A 3 3.98 -13.69 11.77
CA ASN A 3 4.23 -13.70 10.33
C ASN A 3 3.93 -12.31 9.76
N ASP A 4 4.97 -11.53 9.51
CA ASP A 4 4.82 -10.16 8.99
C ASP A 4 4.28 -10.11 7.56
N TYR A 5 4.52 -11.15 6.74
CA TYR A 5 4.04 -11.18 5.36
C TYR A 5 2.52 -11.10 5.29
N THR A 6 1.84 -11.90 6.11
CA THR A 6 0.38 -11.87 6.11
C THR A 6 -0.16 -10.80 7.04
N ALA A 7 0.46 -10.57 8.19
CA ALA A 7 -0.04 -9.62 9.17
C ALA A 7 -0.05 -8.19 8.63
N LEU A 8 1.04 -7.76 8.01
CA LEU A 8 1.13 -6.40 7.47
C LEU A 8 0.24 -6.22 6.25
N GLY A 9 0.23 -7.18 5.34
CA GLY A 9 -0.64 -7.14 4.16
C GLY A 9 -2.12 -7.09 4.55
N SER A 10 -2.52 -7.89 5.54
CA SER A 10 -3.90 -7.89 6.04
C SER A 10 -4.26 -6.57 6.68
N ALA A 11 -3.34 -5.96 7.43
CA ALA A 11 -3.59 -4.66 8.07
C ALA A 11 -3.79 -3.57 7.02
N ILE A 12 -2.96 -3.54 5.99
CA ILE A 12 -3.07 -2.57 4.91
C ILE A 12 -4.38 -2.76 4.16
N TYR A 13 -4.72 -4.00 3.81
CA TYR A 13 -5.96 -4.29 3.10
C TYR A 13 -7.18 -3.86 3.92
N SER A 14 -7.20 -4.18 5.21
CA SER A 14 -8.33 -3.81 6.09
C SER A 14 -8.49 -2.30 6.19
N LEU A 15 -7.37 -1.58 6.34
CA LEU A 15 -7.41 -0.12 6.43
C LEU A 15 -7.95 0.50 5.14
N LEU A 16 -7.42 0.09 3.99
CA LEU A 16 -7.79 0.68 2.72
C LEU A 16 -9.20 0.27 2.27
N SER A 17 -9.53 -1.02 2.35
CA SER A 17 -10.83 -1.50 1.89
C SER A 17 -11.98 -0.98 2.75
N GLY A 18 -11.72 -0.68 4.02
CA GLY A 18 -12.74 -0.17 4.92
C GLY A 18 -13.13 1.27 4.67
N ALA A 19 -12.28 2.06 4.02
CA ALA A 19 -12.50 3.50 3.83
C ALA A 19 -12.47 3.94 2.37
N ALA A 20 -11.89 3.15 1.48
CA ALA A 20 -11.77 3.52 0.07
C ALA A 20 -13.11 3.41 -0.67
N THR A 21 -13.29 4.26 -1.67
CA THR A 21 -14.48 4.22 -2.55
C THR A 21 -14.28 3.32 -3.76
N VAL A 22 -13.09 2.76 -3.93
CA VAL A 22 -12.75 1.85 -5.03
C VAL A 22 -12.32 0.51 -4.47
N SER A 23 -12.30 -0.51 -5.32
CA SER A 23 -11.83 -1.84 -4.94
C SER A 23 -10.31 -1.81 -4.69
N ILE A 24 -9.87 -2.57 -3.71
CA ILE A 24 -8.46 -2.64 -3.31
C ILE A 24 -8.00 -4.08 -3.51
N TYR A 25 -6.85 -4.24 -4.15
CA TYR A 25 -6.25 -5.55 -4.42
C TYR A 25 -4.83 -5.61 -3.91
N ASN A 26 -4.44 -6.79 -3.44
CA ASN A 26 -3.07 -7.06 -3.04
C ASN A 26 -2.31 -7.64 -4.23
N GLN A 27 -1.21 -7.00 -4.60
CA GLN A 27 -0.30 -7.33 -5.69
C GLN A 27 -0.83 -6.99 -7.08
N ARG A 28 -2.00 -7.48 -7.45
CA ARG A 28 -2.58 -7.18 -8.77
C ARG A 28 -4.09 -7.35 -8.74
N ALA A 29 -4.75 -6.66 -9.65
CA ALA A 29 -6.18 -6.84 -9.85
C ALA A 29 -6.44 -8.18 -10.54
N PRO A 30 -7.57 -8.83 -10.23
CA PRO A 30 -7.95 -10.05 -10.93
C PRO A 30 -8.27 -9.75 -12.40
N GLN A 31 -8.21 -10.77 -13.24
CA GLN A 31 -8.65 -10.64 -14.63
C GLN A 31 -10.11 -10.21 -14.65
N GLY A 32 -10.41 -9.17 -15.41
CA GLY A 32 -11.75 -8.61 -15.47
C GLY A 32 -12.05 -7.57 -14.40
N GLY A 33 -11.06 -7.19 -13.59
CA GLY A 33 -11.22 -6.10 -12.64
C GLY A 33 -11.54 -4.80 -13.36
N THR A 34 -12.51 -4.04 -12.82
CA THR A 34 -12.98 -2.80 -13.46
C THR A 34 -12.27 -1.59 -12.86
N PRO A 35 -11.48 -0.84 -13.65
CA PRO A 35 -10.89 0.42 -13.18
C PRO A 35 -11.98 1.48 -12.91
N PRO A 36 -11.74 2.45 -11.99
CA PRO A 36 -10.51 2.60 -11.22
C PRO A 36 -10.44 1.65 -10.03
N TYR A 37 -9.24 1.27 -9.65
CA TYR A 37 -9.02 0.46 -8.45
C TYR A 37 -7.66 0.80 -7.83
N GLY A 38 -7.44 0.32 -6.60
CA GLY A 38 -6.18 0.50 -5.90
C GLY A 38 -5.44 -0.82 -5.80
N ILE A 39 -4.12 -0.76 -5.87
CA ILE A 39 -3.25 -1.92 -5.71
C ILE A 39 -2.16 -1.57 -4.73
N PHE A 40 -1.86 -2.50 -3.81
CA PHE A 40 -0.69 -2.38 -2.95
C PHE A 40 0.12 -3.67 -3.02
N ASN A 41 1.44 -3.54 -2.92
CA ASN A 41 2.31 -4.71 -2.85
C ASN A 41 3.62 -4.36 -2.16
N ARG A 42 4.18 -5.36 -1.47
CA ARG A 42 5.49 -5.22 -0.88
C ARG A 42 6.55 -5.28 -1.97
N GLN A 43 7.37 -4.24 -2.05
CA GLN A 43 8.47 -4.20 -3.00
C GLN A 43 9.75 -4.77 -2.40
N SER A 44 10.02 -4.46 -1.14
CA SER A 44 11.19 -4.97 -0.45
C SER A 44 10.97 -4.93 1.06
N ALA A 45 11.79 -5.67 1.79
CA ALA A 45 11.79 -5.65 3.25
C ALA A 45 13.20 -5.92 3.75
N ILE A 46 13.56 -5.27 4.84
CA ILE A 46 14.84 -5.43 5.50
C ILE A 46 14.59 -5.78 6.95
N ASP A 47 15.19 -6.86 7.42
CA ASP A 47 15.14 -7.23 8.82
C ASP A 47 16.05 -6.31 9.61
N GLU A 48 15.50 -5.71 10.65
CA GLU A 48 16.26 -4.86 11.55
C GLU A 48 16.14 -5.42 12.97
N ARG A 49 17.28 -5.76 13.56
CA ARG A 49 17.31 -6.26 14.91
C ARG A 49 18.03 -5.29 15.83
N THR A 50 17.35 -4.95 16.91
CA THR A 50 17.99 -4.30 18.03
C THR A 50 18.28 -5.35 19.09
N PHE A 51 18.84 -4.92 20.20
CA PHE A 51 19.29 -5.83 21.24
C PHE A 51 18.20 -6.77 21.75
N ASN A 52 16.97 -6.30 21.89
CA ASN A 52 15.86 -7.04 22.49
C ASN A 52 14.66 -7.23 21.56
N THR A 53 14.66 -6.62 20.37
CA THR A 53 13.49 -6.66 19.49
C THR A 53 13.88 -7.01 18.07
N ALA A 54 12.96 -7.65 17.37
CA ALA A 54 13.08 -7.90 15.94
C ALA A 54 12.17 -6.91 15.22
N GLY A 55 12.77 -6.11 14.35
CA GLY A 55 12.07 -5.13 13.55
C GLY A 55 12.16 -5.44 12.07
N ILE A 56 11.23 -4.93 11.30
CA ILE A 56 11.19 -5.09 9.85
C ILE A 56 10.86 -3.74 9.24
N SER A 57 11.67 -3.31 8.28
CA SER A 57 11.40 -2.13 7.47
C SER A 57 10.99 -2.59 6.08
N SER A 58 9.78 -2.28 5.68
CA SER A 58 9.23 -2.70 4.39
C SER A 58 8.93 -1.50 3.52
N ASP A 59 9.17 -1.64 2.22
CA ASP A 59 8.74 -0.66 1.24
C ASP A 59 7.53 -1.23 0.49
N TYR A 60 6.41 -0.54 0.59
CA TYR A 60 5.18 -0.91 -0.10
C TYR A 60 4.86 0.11 -1.19
N VAL A 61 4.43 -0.42 -2.33
CA VAL A 61 3.82 0.40 -3.38
C VAL A 61 2.32 0.45 -3.12
N LEU A 62 1.75 1.65 -3.15
CA LEU A 62 0.31 1.87 -3.17
C LEU A 62 0.01 2.73 -4.36
N LYS A 63 -0.85 2.26 -5.26
CA LYS A 63 -1.17 3.00 -6.48
C LYS A 63 -2.63 2.86 -6.87
N ALA A 64 -3.12 3.87 -7.59
CA ALA A 64 -4.41 3.84 -8.25
C ALA A 64 -4.22 3.57 -9.73
N VAL A 65 -5.10 2.78 -10.32
CA VAL A 65 -5.07 2.42 -11.74
C VAL A 65 -6.36 2.89 -12.38
N SER A 66 -6.27 3.62 -13.49
CA SER A 66 -7.41 4.14 -14.24
C SER A 66 -7.22 3.88 -15.72
N ASN A 67 -8.33 3.61 -16.42
CA ASN A 67 -8.32 3.42 -17.87
C ASN A 67 -8.79 4.65 -18.65
N ARG A 68 -8.91 5.79 -17.99
CA ARG A 68 -9.26 7.05 -18.64
C ARG A 68 -8.12 7.57 -19.51
N VAL A 69 -8.46 8.40 -20.49
CA VAL A 69 -7.46 9.01 -21.37
C VAL A 69 -6.51 9.92 -20.60
N TRP A 70 -7.02 10.64 -19.61
CA TRP A 70 -6.25 11.58 -18.81
C TRP A 70 -5.96 11.01 -17.43
N PRO A 71 -4.84 11.39 -16.81
CA PRO A 71 -4.46 10.84 -15.49
C PRO A 71 -5.26 11.39 -14.31
N GLY A 72 -6.18 12.32 -14.55
CA GLY A 72 -6.91 13.00 -13.48
C GLY A 72 -7.66 12.06 -12.56
N GLU A 73 -8.35 11.04 -13.10
CA GLU A 73 -9.07 10.08 -12.29
C GLU A 73 -8.13 9.28 -11.39
N ALA A 74 -7.01 8.80 -11.96
CA ALA A 74 -6.02 8.05 -11.17
C ALA A 74 -5.42 8.92 -10.07
N LYS A 75 -5.16 10.18 -10.35
CA LYS A 75 -4.64 11.12 -9.37
C LYS A 75 -5.61 11.35 -8.21
N GLU A 76 -6.89 11.53 -8.52
CA GLU A 76 -7.91 11.73 -7.49
C GLU A 76 -8.09 10.48 -6.63
N VAL A 77 -8.15 9.32 -7.26
CA VAL A 77 -8.27 8.05 -6.53
C VAL A 77 -7.05 7.83 -5.64
N TYR A 78 -5.85 8.05 -6.17
CA TYR A 78 -4.64 7.90 -5.37
C TYR A 78 -4.59 8.88 -4.20
N GLN A 79 -4.99 10.12 -4.41
CA GLN A 79 -5.00 11.11 -3.35
C GLN A 79 -5.90 10.67 -2.20
N GLY A 80 -7.06 10.10 -2.51
CA GLY A 80 -7.95 9.53 -1.51
C GLY A 80 -7.31 8.35 -0.78
N LEU A 81 -6.65 7.45 -1.49
CA LEU A 81 -5.96 6.32 -0.90
C LEU A 81 -4.80 6.78 -0.01
N HIS A 82 -4.05 7.78 -0.46
CA HIS A 82 -2.95 8.33 0.34
C HIS A 82 -3.45 8.92 1.65
N SER A 83 -4.56 9.65 1.64
CA SER A 83 -5.13 10.21 2.86
C SER A 83 -5.50 9.12 3.85
N ILE A 84 -6.10 8.03 3.38
CA ILE A 84 -6.45 6.89 4.23
C ILE A 84 -5.18 6.26 4.82
N MET A 85 -4.18 6.04 3.98
CA MET A 85 -2.93 5.39 4.39
C MET A 85 -2.15 6.26 5.37
N GLN A 86 -2.08 7.56 5.12
CA GLN A 86 -1.34 8.51 5.95
C GLN A 86 -1.98 8.72 7.31
N ASP A 87 -3.29 8.90 7.34
CA ASP A 87 -4.01 9.25 8.55
C ASP A 87 -4.52 8.02 9.31
N GLY A 88 -4.50 6.86 8.67
CA GLY A 88 -5.00 5.64 9.27
C GLY A 88 -4.01 5.00 10.21
N ALA A 89 -4.53 4.39 11.27
CA ALA A 89 -3.74 3.60 12.19
C ALA A 89 -3.72 2.16 11.72
N LEU A 90 -2.56 1.66 11.30
CA LEU A 90 -2.40 0.26 10.96
C LEU A 90 -2.33 -0.57 12.23
N SER A 91 -3.19 -1.57 12.33
CA SER A 91 -3.17 -2.52 13.43
C SER A 91 -2.61 -3.83 12.90
N VAL A 92 -1.35 -4.11 13.21
CA VAL A 92 -0.63 -5.27 12.70
C VAL A 92 -0.55 -6.32 13.79
N SER A 93 -1.17 -7.47 13.57
CA SER A 93 -1.24 -8.54 14.57
C SER A 93 0.15 -9.05 14.94
N GLY A 94 0.50 -8.96 16.22
CA GLY A 94 1.79 -9.40 16.73
C GLY A 94 2.91 -8.39 16.62
N PHE A 95 2.60 -7.18 16.13
CA PHE A 95 3.61 -6.14 15.91
C PHE A 95 3.14 -4.78 16.40
N VAL A 96 4.11 -3.91 16.65
CA VAL A 96 3.89 -2.49 16.94
C VAL A 96 4.33 -1.70 15.73
N LEU A 97 3.49 -0.78 15.26
CA LEU A 97 3.82 0.10 14.16
C LEU A 97 4.72 1.22 14.65
N LEU A 98 5.90 1.35 14.04
CA LEU A 98 6.86 2.42 14.37
C LEU A 98 6.78 3.57 13.39
N ARG A 99 6.57 3.28 12.10
CA ARG A 99 6.57 4.30 11.06
C ARG A 99 5.73 3.83 9.87
N ASN A 100 5.01 4.78 9.29
CA ASN A 100 4.34 4.63 8.00
C ASN A 100 4.46 5.97 7.29
N GLN A 101 5.40 6.07 6.35
CA GLN A 101 5.73 7.35 5.73
C GLN A 101 5.96 7.18 4.24
N ARG A 102 5.34 8.06 3.45
CA ARG A 102 5.57 8.07 2.00
C ARG A 102 6.95 8.66 1.71
N GLY A 103 7.74 7.94 0.91
CA GLY A 103 9.06 8.39 0.51
C GLY A 103 9.06 9.10 -0.82
N SER A 104 8.43 8.51 -1.82
CA SER A 104 8.40 9.06 -3.18
C SER A 104 7.07 8.77 -3.84
N THR A 105 6.80 9.47 -4.95
CA THR A 105 5.60 9.26 -5.75
C THR A 105 6.01 8.97 -7.19
N PHE A 106 5.09 8.38 -7.94
CA PHE A 106 5.31 8.09 -9.35
C PHE A 106 4.01 8.22 -10.14
N GLU A 107 4.15 8.34 -11.44
CA GLU A 107 3.04 8.46 -12.36
C GLU A 107 3.50 7.96 -13.71
N TYR A 108 2.77 7.02 -14.32
CA TYR A 108 3.10 6.52 -15.64
C TYR A 108 1.89 5.89 -16.30
N GLN A 109 1.96 5.75 -17.63
CA GLN A 109 0.96 5.05 -18.42
C GLN A 109 1.59 3.76 -18.95
N ASP A 110 0.88 2.64 -18.80
CA ASP A 110 1.40 1.36 -19.27
C ASP A 110 1.11 1.14 -20.76
N ALA A 111 1.56 0.00 -21.29
CA ALA A 111 1.41 -0.32 -22.71
C ALA A 111 -0.04 -0.46 -23.14
N ASP A 112 -0.94 -0.78 -22.23
CA ASP A 112 -2.37 -0.91 -22.51
C ASP A 112 -3.12 0.42 -22.36
N GLY A 113 -2.43 1.49 -22.04
CA GLY A 113 -3.01 2.82 -21.89
C GLY A 113 -3.55 3.13 -20.50
N PHE A 114 -3.32 2.26 -19.52
CA PHE A 114 -3.79 2.49 -18.15
C PHE A 114 -2.83 3.41 -17.41
N TRP A 115 -3.38 4.39 -16.70
CA TRP A 115 -2.60 5.28 -15.85
C TRP A 115 -2.39 4.66 -14.47
N HIS A 116 -1.15 4.72 -14.00
CA HIS A 116 -0.76 4.27 -12.68
C HIS A 116 -0.21 5.47 -11.92
N VAL A 117 -0.85 5.83 -10.84
CA VAL A 117 -0.41 6.96 -9.99
C VAL A 117 -0.31 6.45 -8.57
N GLY A 118 0.84 6.61 -7.97
CA GLY A 118 1.04 6.06 -6.65
C GLY A 118 2.26 6.58 -5.93
N GLY A 119 2.61 5.89 -4.86
CA GLY A 119 3.73 6.21 -4.03
C GLY A 119 4.36 5.00 -3.38
N LEU A 120 5.58 5.19 -2.89
CA LEU A 120 6.32 4.21 -2.12
C LEU A 120 6.24 4.61 -0.64
N TYR A 121 5.83 3.65 0.18
CA TYR A 121 5.65 3.88 1.61
C TYR A 121 6.61 3.01 2.39
N ARG A 122 7.35 3.62 3.31
CA ARG A 122 8.19 2.87 4.24
C ARG A 122 7.40 2.60 5.50
N ILE A 123 7.23 1.33 5.80
CA ILE A 123 6.49 0.87 6.97
C ILE A 123 7.44 0.08 7.86
N GLU A 124 7.66 0.59 9.07
CA GLU A 124 8.54 -0.05 10.04
C GLU A 124 7.70 -0.59 11.18
N ILE A 125 7.89 -1.87 11.48
CA ILE A 125 7.20 -2.56 12.56
C ILE A 125 8.21 -3.34 13.40
N GLU A 126 7.86 -3.61 14.65
CA GLU A 126 8.65 -4.51 15.50
C GLU A 126 7.73 -5.46 16.26
N GLU A 127 8.25 -6.61 16.62
CA GLU A 127 7.48 -7.58 17.41
C GLU A 127 7.09 -6.98 18.76
N SER A 128 5.82 -7.19 19.10
CA SER A 128 5.27 -6.71 20.36
C SER A 128 5.54 -7.69 21.51
#